data_2ec64c75dfaebf6084ddc5644733975f
#
_entry.id   2ec64c75dfaebf6084ddc5644733975f
#
_cell.length_a   1.000
_cell.length_b   1.000
_cell.length_c   1.000
_cell.angle_alpha   90.00
_cell.angle_beta   90.00
_cell.angle_gamma   90.00
#
_symmetry.space_group_name_H-M   'P 1'
#
loop_
_entity.id
_entity.type
_entity.pdbx_description
1 polymer ?
#
loop_
_entity_poly.entity_id
_entity_poly.type
_entity_poly.pdbx_seq_one_letter_code
_entity_poly.pdbx_strand_id
1 'polypeptide(L)'
;MTFMKSMGREPVAIKTIVIGAGAAGLCCAGFLARAGMPALVLERGPRPARKVLVTGKGRFNVTNICTPDVLLKNVRTNSRFLYSASSAFSPEDTIRLFESLGVPLKTERGNRVFPVSDRAGDIADALIRFAGKDCIRMGARVSQILAEDGAVRGVRLENRGTCMADAVVLATGGIGSPGTGPTGHGARLAARAGRNVVSARRAHVPYHADEDLVS
;
A
#
# COMPACT_ATOMS: atom_id res chain seq x y z
N MET A 1 -5.51 -22.82 -14.05
CA MET A 1 -6.25 -23.38 -12.93
C MET A 1 -7.15 -22.26 -12.39
N THR A 2 -8.40 -22.35 -12.73
CA THR A 2 -9.43 -21.32 -12.54
C THR A 2 -9.78 -21.24 -11.06
N PHE A 3 -9.49 -20.13 -10.39
CA PHE A 3 -9.88 -19.89 -9.00
C PHE A 3 -11.10 -18.97 -8.98
N MET A 4 -12.22 -19.52 -8.83
CA MET A 4 -13.45 -19.07 -8.17
C MET A 4 -14.61 -19.97 -8.63
N LYS A 5 -14.76 -21.12 -7.97
CA LYS A 5 -15.98 -21.90 -8.02
C LYS A 5 -16.71 -21.70 -6.70
N SER A 6 -17.51 -20.65 -6.60
CA SER A 6 -18.70 -20.63 -5.76
C SER A 6 -19.62 -19.53 -6.26
N MET A 7 -20.91 -19.86 -6.45
CA MET A 7 -22.02 -19.01 -6.84
C MET A 7 -22.03 -18.51 -8.29
N GLY A 8 -22.37 -19.37 -9.29
CA GLY A 8 -23.12 -19.02 -10.50
C GLY A 8 -22.82 -17.71 -11.26
N ARG A 9 -21.69 -17.03 -10.95
CA ARG A 9 -21.19 -15.88 -11.68
C ARG A 9 -20.04 -16.31 -12.57
N GLU A 10 -20.06 -15.87 -13.82
CA GLU A 10 -18.92 -16.00 -14.73
C GLU A 10 -17.62 -15.53 -14.03
N PRO A 11 -16.48 -16.23 -14.19
CA PRO A 11 -15.23 -15.80 -13.60
C PRO A 11 -14.86 -14.42 -14.16
N VAL A 12 -14.91 -13.39 -13.32
CA VAL A 12 -14.47 -12.05 -13.69
C VAL A 12 -12.98 -12.13 -14.05
N ALA A 13 -12.63 -11.83 -15.29
CA ALA A 13 -11.24 -11.79 -15.72
C ALA A 13 -10.47 -10.76 -14.86
N ILE A 14 -9.42 -11.22 -14.19
CA ILE A 14 -8.58 -10.33 -13.39
C ILE A 14 -7.80 -9.43 -14.34
N LYS A 15 -8.17 -8.15 -14.40
CA LYS A 15 -7.48 -7.15 -15.25
C LYS A 15 -6.29 -6.51 -14.57
N THR A 16 -6.30 -6.43 -13.24
CA THR A 16 -5.26 -5.76 -12.46
C THR A 16 -4.75 -6.64 -11.33
N ILE A 17 -3.44 -6.73 -11.19
CA ILE A 17 -2.76 -7.34 -10.04
C ILE A 17 -2.08 -6.25 -9.23
N VAL A 18 -2.31 -6.25 -7.91
CA VAL A 18 -1.62 -5.38 -6.95
C VAL A 18 -0.63 -6.23 -6.16
N ILE A 19 0.65 -5.89 -6.21
CA ILE A 19 1.71 -6.61 -5.49
C ILE A 19 1.99 -5.91 -4.16
N GLY A 20 1.56 -6.53 -3.07
CA GLY A 20 1.68 -6.06 -1.69
C GLY A 20 0.35 -5.62 -1.08
N ALA A 21 -0.04 -6.27 0.03
CA ALA A 21 -1.22 -5.93 0.82
C ALA A 21 -0.89 -4.99 1.99
N GLY A 22 -0.09 -3.95 1.74
CA GLY A 22 0.12 -2.81 2.65
C GLY A 22 -0.96 -1.75 2.47
N ALA A 23 -0.85 -0.60 3.17
CA ALA A 23 -1.83 0.49 3.08
C ALA A 23 -2.08 0.92 1.63
N ALA A 24 -1.01 1.16 0.86
CA ALA A 24 -1.13 1.61 -0.54
C ALA A 24 -1.82 0.57 -1.43
N GLY A 25 -1.44 -0.72 -1.29
CA GLY A 25 -2.02 -1.78 -2.13
C GLY A 25 -3.48 -2.05 -1.80
N LEU A 26 -3.84 -2.08 -0.52
CA LEU A 26 -5.23 -2.26 -0.08
C LEU A 26 -6.10 -1.06 -0.48
N CYS A 27 -5.59 0.15 -0.34
CA CYS A 27 -6.28 1.36 -0.76
C CYS A 27 -6.51 1.36 -2.29
N CYS A 28 -5.48 1.02 -3.08
CA CYS A 28 -5.58 0.89 -4.53
C CYS A 28 -6.65 -0.16 -4.92
N ALA A 29 -6.62 -1.34 -4.32
CA ALA A 29 -7.60 -2.40 -4.60
C ALA A 29 -9.02 -1.97 -4.25
N GLY A 30 -9.22 -1.24 -3.14
CA GLY A 30 -10.52 -0.71 -2.75
C GLY A 30 -11.08 0.31 -3.73
N PHE A 31 -10.25 1.23 -4.21
CA PHE A 31 -10.67 2.19 -5.25
C PHE A 31 -10.96 1.50 -6.58
N LEU A 32 -10.16 0.52 -6.98
CA LEU A 32 -10.44 -0.28 -8.17
C LEU A 32 -11.76 -1.03 -8.05
N ALA A 33 -12.05 -1.63 -6.89
CA ALA A 33 -13.32 -2.30 -6.65
C ALA A 33 -14.52 -1.34 -6.72
N ARG A 34 -14.41 -0.13 -6.15
CA ARG A 34 -15.44 0.92 -6.28
C ARG A 34 -15.67 1.35 -7.74
N ALA A 35 -14.62 1.33 -8.56
CA ALA A 35 -14.70 1.64 -9.99
C ALA A 35 -15.20 0.46 -10.85
N GLY A 36 -15.64 -0.66 -10.25
CA GLY A 36 -16.05 -1.84 -10.98
C GLY A 36 -14.91 -2.63 -11.65
N MET A 37 -13.66 -2.38 -11.26
CA MET A 37 -12.45 -3.02 -11.79
C MET A 37 -11.75 -3.83 -10.69
N PRO A 38 -12.31 -4.94 -10.20
CA PRO A 38 -11.70 -5.68 -9.09
C PRO A 38 -10.29 -6.16 -9.43
N ALA A 39 -9.38 -6.05 -8.46
CA ALA A 39 -8.00 -6.45 -8.57
C ALA A 39 -7.71 -7.70 -7.74
N LEU A 40 -6.68 -8.47 -8.12
CA LEU A 40 -6.09 -9.49 -7.29
C LEU A 40 -4.89 -8.90 -6.51
N VAL A 41 -4.96 -8.92 -5.19
CA VAL A 41 -3.88 -8.47 -4.32
C VAL A 41 -3.01 -9.68 -3.93
N LEU A 42 -1.72 -9.62 -4.25
CA LEU A 42 -0.76 -10.67 -3.93
C LEU A 42 0.15 -10.22 -2.79
N GLU A 43 0.06 -10.90 -1.65
CA GLU A 43 0.88 -10.62 -0.47
C GLU A 43 1.80 -11.82 -0.15
N ARG A 44 3.10 -11.56 -0.01
CA ARG A 44 4.10 -12.58 0.29
C ARG A 44 4.06 -13.08 1.74
N GLY A 45 3.63 -12.23 2.65
CA GLY A 45 3.59 -12.50 4.09
C GLY A 45 2.35 -13.29 4.52
N PRO A 46 2.31 -13.71 5.79
CA PRO A 46 1.19 -14.48 6.34
C PRO A 46 -0.01 -13.62 6.74
N ARG A 47 0.12 -12.28 6.73
CA ARG A 47 -0.99 -11.37 7.08
C ARG A 47 -0.84 -10.03 6.34
N PRO A 48 -1.97 -9.40 5.94
CA PRO A 48 -1.94 -8.09 5.30
C PRO A 48 -1.65 -6.97 6.32
N ALA A 49 -1.39 -5.77 5.83
CA ALA A 49 -1.26 -4.54 6.60
C ALA A 49 -0.18 -4.55 7.72
N ARG A 50 0.83 -5.42 7.66
CA ARG A 50 1.82 -5.60 8.74
C ARG A 50 2.46 -4.29 9.21
N LYS A 51 2.87 -3.42 8.28
CA LYS A 51 3.48 -2.14 8.64
C LYS A 51 2.47 -1.18 9.27
N VAL A 52 1.21 -1.19 8.84
CA VAL A 52 0.13 -0.40 9.46
C VAL A 52 0.05 -0.70 10.95
N LEU A 53 0.07 -1.98 11.33
CA LEU A 53 -0.11 -2.45 12.70
C LEU A 53 1.00 -2.02 13.67
N VAL A 54 2.21 -1.75 13.18
CA VAL A 54 3.36 -1.37 14.02
C VAL A 54 3.69 0.13 13.95
N THR A 55 3.14 0.85 12.99
CA THR A 55 3.41 2.27 12.80
C THR A 55 2.72 3.10 13.89
N GLY A 56 3.37 4.20 14.31
CA GLY A 56 2.84 5.09 15.35
C GLY A 56 2.67 4.41 16.71
N LYS A 57 3.58 3.51 17.09
CA LYS A 57 3.51 2.72 18.33
C LYS A 57 2.21 1.91 18.46
N GLY A 58 1.73 1.35 17.34
CA GLY A 58 0.49 0.55 17.29
C GLY A 58 -0.80 1.37 17.19
N ARG A 59 -0.71 2.71 17.09
CA ARG A 59 -1.86 3.62 16.95
C ARG A 59 -2.17 4.00 15.51
N PHE A 60 -1.19 4.02 14.64
CA PHE A 60 -1.21 4.47 13.25
C PHE A 60 -1.59 5.94 13.07
N ASN A 61 -0.62 6.80 12.84
CA ASN A 61 -0.87 8.17 12.37
C ASN A 61 -1.39 8.12 10.92
N VAL A 62 -2.68 8.35 10.75
CA VAL A 62 -3.39 8.23 9.46
C VAL A 62 -2.92 9.30 8.47
N THR A 63 -2.94 10.54 8.92
CA THR A 63 -2.55 11.72 8.13
C THR A 63 -2.27 12.91 9.06
N ASN A 64 -2.09 14.09 8.46
CA ASN A 64 -1.99 15.36 9.16
C ASN A 64 -3.05 16.32 8.59
N ILE A 65 -3.69 17.14 9.41
CA ILE A 65 -4.60 18.18 8.93
C ILE A 65 -3.78 19.31 8.31
N CYS A 66 -3.65 19.28 7.01
CA CYS A 66 -2.98 20.31 6.25
C CYS A 66 -3.48 20.34 4.80
N THR A 67 -3.29 21.49 4.13
CA THR A 67 -3.54 21.57 2.70
C THR A 67 -2.47 20.82 1.90
N PRO A 68 -2.74 20.42 0.63
CA PRO A 68 -1.74 19.82 -0.25
C PRO A 68 -0.46 20.67 -0.36
N ASP A 69 -0.57 21.99 -0.40
CA ASP A 69 0.59 22.90 -0.48
C ASP A 69 1.47 22.81 0.77
N VAL A 70 0.86 22.76 1.96
CA VAL A 70 1.59 22.58 3.22
C VAL A 70 2.25 21.22 3.27
N LEU A 71 1.56 20.16 2.83
CA LEU A 71 2.13 18.83 2.71
C LEU A 71 3.38 18.85 1.83
N LEU A 72 3.28 19.43 0.64
CA LEU A 72 4.37 19.49 -0.34
C LEU A 72 5.58 20.30 0.16
N LYS A 73 5.36 21.38 0.90
CA LYS A 73 6.43 22.17 1.52
C LYS A 73 7.26 21.38 2.54
N ASN A 74 6.66 20.37 3.16
CA ASN A 74 7.35 19.49 4.11
C ASN A 74 8.08 18.31 3.45
N VAL A 75 7.95 18.11 2.13
CA VAL A 75 8.71 17.13 1.38
C VAL A 75 10.06 17.71 1.01
N ARG A 76 11.14 17.20 1.61
CA ARG A 76 12.49 17.78 1.51
C ARG A 76 13.06 17.80 0.10
N THR A 77 12.78 16.78 -0.70
CA THR A 77 13.34 16.64 -2.05
C THR A 77 12.26 16.18 -3.01
N ASN A 78 12.26 16.75 -4.21
CA ASN A 78 11.39 16.35 -5.31
C ASN A 78 9.89 16.43 -4.99
N SER A 79 9.44 17.44 -4.21
CA SER A 79 8.05 17.61 -3.80
C SER A 79 7.08 17.71 -4.99
N ARG A 80 7.53 18.29 -6.11
CA ARG A 80 6.72 18.41 -7.34
C ARG A 80 6.23 17.07 -7.89
N PHE A 81 6.97 15.99 -7.66
CA PHE A 81 6.55 14.64 -8.05
C PHE A 81 5.23 14.22 -7.39
N LEU A 82 4.95 14.70 -6.19
CA LEU A 82 3.74 14.37 -5.44
C LEU A 82 2.57 15.34 -5.71
N TYR A 83 2.76 16.39 -6.51
CA TYR A 83 1.75 17.42 -6.73
C TYR A 83 0.42 16.84 -7.22
N SER A 84 0.43 16.07 -8.32
CA SER A 84 -0.78 15.48 -8.88
C SER A 84 -1.45 14.50 -7.91
N ALA A 85 -0.66 13.69 -7.21
CA ALA A 85 -1.18 12.72 -6.26
C ALA A 85 -1.83 13.39 -5.04
N SER A 86 -1.19 14.43 -4.46
CA SER A 86 -1.73 15.14 -3.30
C SER A 86 -2.92 16.06 -3.65
N SER A 87 -3.00 16.52 -4.89
CA SER A 87 -4.17 17.28 -5.39
C SER A 87 -5.36 16.36 -5.70
N ALA A 88 -5.10 15.15 -6.21
CA ALA A 88 -6.15 14.18 -6.52
C ALA A 88 -6.69 13.46 -5.28
N PHE A 89 -5.87 13.30 -4.24
CA PHE A 89 -6.24 12.66 -2.98
C PHE A 89 -5.52 13.35 -1.82
N SER A 90 -6.21 14.29 -1.23
CA SER A 90 -5.69 15.18 -0.18
C SER A 90 -5.65 14.49 1.20
N PRO A 91 -4.98 15.11 2.20
CA PRO A 91 -5.09 14.69 3.60
C PRO A 91 -6.54 14.67 4.11
N GLU A 92 -7.38 15.62 3.68
CA GLU A 92 -8.80 15.66 4.03
C GLU A 92 -9.58 14.49 3.40
N ASP A 93 -9.29 14.15 2.14
CA ASP A 93 -9.90 12.98 1.49
C ASP A 93 -9.52 11.67 2.19
N THR A 94 -8.32 11.62 2.76
CA THR A 94 -7.88 10.49 3.59
C THR A 94 -8.75 10.35 4.85
N ILE A 95 -9.04 11.47 5.53
CA ILE A 95 -9.93 11.49 6.70
C ILE A 95 -11.32 11.01 6.29
N ARG A 96 -11.92 11.62 5.27
CA ARG A 96 -13.24 11.24 4.75
C ARG A 96 -13.33 9.77 4.36
N LEU A 97 -12.26 9.23 3.75
CA LEU A 97 -12.22 7.81 3.40
C LEU A 97 -12.37 6.94 4.64
N PHE A 98 -11.53 7.12 5.67
CA PHE A 98 -11.56 6.26 6.85
C PHE A 98 -12.86 6.43 7.64
N GLU A 99 -13.39 7.63 7.77
CA GLU A 99 -14.71 7.87 8.38
C GLU A 99 -15.83 7.17 7.60
N SER A 100 -15.81 7.22 6.26
CA SER A 100 -16.75 6.50 5.41
C SER A 100 -16.63 4.97 5.53
N LEU A 101 -15.46 4.47 5.95
CA LEU A 101 -15.22 3.06 6.24
C LEU A 101 -15.58 2.67 7.68
N GLY A 102 -16.17 3.59 8.45
CA GLY A 102 -16.63 3.36 9.82
C GLY A 102 -15.52 3.44 10.87
N VAL A 103 -14.41 4.16 10.60
CA VAL A 103 -13.34 4.40 11.57
C VAL A 103 -13.38 5.85 12.02
N PRO A 104 -13.92 6.15 13.23
CA PRO A 104 -13.89 7.50 13.79
C PRO A 104 -12.45 7.96 14.02
N LEU A 105 -12.15 9.20 13.62
CA LEU A 105 -10.83 9.79 13.75
C LEU A 105 -10.83 10.95 14.74
N LYS A 106 -9.66 11.20 15.35
CA LYS A 106 -9.38 12.35 16.23
C LYS A 106 -8.10 13.05 15.80
N THR A 107 -8.06 14.34 16.05
CA THR A 107 -6.87 15.16 15.84
C THR A 107 -6.15 15.39 17.16
N GLU A 108 -4.84 15.20 17.16
CA GLU A 108 -3.96 15.44 18.29
C GLU A 108 -2.95 16.55 18.01
N ARG A 109 -2.14 16.88 19.02
CA ARG A 109 -1.11 17.92 18.93
C ARG A 109 -0.28 17.77 17.64
N GLY A 110 -0.04 18.88 16.95
CA GLY A 110 0.69 18.91 15.68
C GLY A 110 -0.16 18.46 14.49
N ASN A 111 -1.48 18.61 14.60
CA ASN A 111 -2.45 18.26 13.55
C ASN A 111 -2.38 16.79 13.08
N ARG A 112 -1.88 15.92 13.92
CA ARG A 112 -1.78 14.48 13.62
C ARG A 112 -3.13 13.81 13.82
N VAL A 113 -3.51 12.98 12.88
CA VAL A 113 -4.81 12.30 12.88
C VAL A 113 -4.63 10.83 13.23
N PHE A 114 -5.38 10.36 14.23
CA PHE A 114 -5.37 8.98 14.72
C PHE A 114 -6.78 8.42 14.81
N PRO A 115 -6.97 7.09 14.80
CA PRO A 115 -8.26 6.52 15.17
C PRO A 115 -8.60 6.84 16.63
N VAL A 116 -9.88 7.11 16.89
CA VAL A 116 -10.36 7.41 18.27
C VAL A 116 -10.03 6.26 19.23
N SER A 117 -10.05 5.03 18.74
CA SER A 117 -9.72 3.82 19.49
C SER A 117 -8.24 3.68 19.85
N ASP A 118 -7.36 4.49 19.29
CA ASP A 118 -5.89 4.35 19.37
C ASP A 118 -5.35 2.98 18.91
N ARG A 119 -6.08 2.28 18.04
CA ARG A 119 -5.75 0.94 17.56
C ARG A 119 -5.49 0.94 16.06
N ALA A 120 -4.25 0.67 15.67
CA ALA A 120 -3.88 0.48 14.26
C ALA A 120 -4.64 -0.68 13.59
N GLY A 121 -5.16 -1.62 14.38
CA GLY A 121 -6.00 -2.72 13.91
C GLY A 121 -7.24 -2.25 13.18
N ASP A 122 -7.92 -1.23 13.69
CA ASP A 122 -9.16 -0.73 13.10
C ASP A 122 -8.91 -0.12 11.70
N ILE A 123 -7.78 0.55 11.53
CA ILE A 123 -7.32 1.05 10.23
C ILE A 123 -7.01 -0.11 9.28
N ALA A 124 -6.29 -1.13 9.75
CA ALA A 124 -5.95 -2.30 8.95
C ALA A 124 -7.20 -3.05 8.50
N ASP A 125 -8.13 -3.29 9.40
CA ASP A 125 -9.39 -3.99 9.13
C ASP A 125 -10.29 -3.20 8.16
N ALA A 126 -10.33 -1.87 8.30
CA ALA A 126 -11.04 -1.00 7.37
C ALA A 126 -10.46 -1.09 5.95
N LEU A 127 -9.14 -1.03 5.80
CA LEU A 127 -8.48 -1.18 4.51
C LEU A 127 -8.71 -2.57 3.88
N ILE A 128 -8.68 -3.64 4.68
CA ILE A 128 -8.95 -5.00 4.22
C ILE A 128 -10.40 -5.15 3.76
N ARG A 129 -11.36 -4.60 4.51
CA ARG A 129 -12.77 -4.57 4.07
C ARG A 129 -12.96 -3.76 2.80
N PHE A 130 -12.30 -2.61 2.71
CA PHE A 130 -12.36 -1.74 1.54
C PHE A 130 -11.82 -2.40 0.27
N ALA A 131 -10.69 -3.11 0.38
CA ALA A 131 -10.14 -3.89 -0.73
C ALA A 131 -11.02 -5.09 -1.13
N GLY A 132 -11.76 -5.65 -0.18
CA GLY A 132 -12.44 -6.94 -0.31
C GLY A 132 -11.55 -8.11 0.10
N LYS A 133 -11.93 -8.83 1.15
CA LYS A 133 -11.09 -9.93 1.71
C LYS A 133 -10.76 -11.01 0.68
N ASP A 134 -11.71 -11.32 -0.18
CA ASP A 134 -11.60 -12.40 -1.17
C ASP A 134 -10.63 -12.09 -2.31
N CYS A 135 -10.28 -10.81 -2.50
CA CYS A 135 -9.29 -10.42 -3.52
C CYS A 135 -7.84 -10.56 -3.03
N ILE A 136 -7.60 -10.86 -1.75
CA ILE A 136 -6.27 -10.88 -1.15
C ILE A 136 -5.77 -12.33 -1.06
N ARG A 137 -4.68 -12.62 -1.78
CA ARG A 137 -3.99 -13.92 -1.74
C ARG A 137 -2.71 -13.80 -0.91
N MET A 138 -2.69 -14.47 0.22
CA MET A 138 -1.55 -14.51 1.13
C MET A 138 -0.52 -15.57 0.71
N GLY A 139 0.73 -15.45 1.18
CA GLY A 139 1.81 -16.38 0.83
C GLY A 139 2.19 -16.37 -0.66
N ALA A 140 1.75 -15.36 -1.40
CA ALA A 140 1.91 -15.24 -2.84
C ALA A 140 3.07 -14.29 -3.16
N ARG A 141 4.29 -14.80 -3.18
CA ARG A 141 5.47 -14.01 -3.53
C ARG A 141 5.68 -13.98 -5.04
N VAL A 142 5.62 -12.77 -5.59
CA VAL A 142 5.88 -12.53 -7.01
C VAL A 142 7.39 -12.56 -7.27
N SER A 143 7.83 -13.34 -8.23
CA SER A 143 9.24 -13.43 -8.65
C SER A 143 9.55 -12.60 -9.89
N GLN A 144 8.53 -12.37 -10.75
CA GLN A 144 8.71 -11.67 -12.02
C GLN A 144 7.40 -11.02 -12.47
N ILE A 145 7.50 -9.85 -13.11
CA ILE A 145 6.43 -9.27 -13.94
C ILE A 145 6.64 -9.78 -15.35
N LEU A 146 5.60 -10.35 -15.93
CA LEU A 146 5.61 -10.84 -17.30
C LEU A 146 5.24 -9.69 -18.21
N ALA A 147 6.10 -9.42 -19.20
CA ALA A 147 5.86 -8.42 -20.23
C ALA A 147 6.22 -9.02 -21.59
N GLU A 148 5.43 -8.69 -22.60
CA GLU A 148 5.60 -9.10 -23.98
C GLU A 148 5.21 -7.91 -24.87
N ASP A 149 5.99 -7.64 -25.88
CA ASP A 149 5.79 -6.51 -26.82
C ASP A 149 5.55 -5.15 -26.13
N GLY A 150 6.28 -4.90 -25.03
CA GLY A 150 6.17 -3.67 -24.25
C GLY A 150 4.93 -3.57 -23.36
N ALA A 151 4.04 -4.55 -23.37
CA ALA A 151 2.84 -4.63 -22.57
C ALA A 151 2.97 -5.63 -21.41
N VAL A 152 2.36 -5.32 -20.27
CA VAL A 152 2.26 -6.25 -19.15
C VAL A 152 1.27 -7.36 -19.50
N ARG A 153 1.62 -8.62 -19.17
CA ARG A 153 0.77 -9.81 -19.35
C ARG A 153 0.41 -10.47 -18.03
N GLY A 154 1.03 -10.08 -16.94
CA GLY A 154 0.76 -10.66 -15.62
C GLY A 154 2.00 -10.79 -14.76
N VAL A 155 1.99 -11.77 -13.86
CA VAL A 155 3.10 -12.02 -12.94
C VAL A 155 3.36 -13.53 -12.78
N ARG A 156 4.62 -13.87 -12.47
CA ARG A 156 5.05 -15.21 -12.05
C ARG A 156 5.28 -15.23 -10.55
N LEU A 157 4.81 -16.26 -9.89
CA LEU A 157 5.04 -16.52 -8.46
C LEU A 157 6.29 -17.38 -8.25
N GLU A 158 6.88 -17.34 -7.06
CA GLU A 158 8.04 -18.18 -6.71
C GLU A 158 7.73 -19.68 -6.77
N ASN A 159 6.51 -20.10 -6.46
CA ASN A 159 6.03 -21.47 -6.59
C ASN A 159 5.73 -21.89 -8.05
N ARG A 160 6.23 -21.14 -9.02
CA ARG A 160 6.06 -21.33 -10.47
C ARG A 160 4.63 -21.14 -11.00
N GLY A 161 3.68 -20.71 -10.16
CA GLY A 161 2.36 -20.30 -10.64
C GLY A 161 2.41 -18.99 -11.41
N THR A 162 1.50 -18.82 -12.37
CA THR A 162 1.34 -17.60 -13.15
C THR A 162 -0.06 -17.03 -12.95
N CYS A 163 -0.15 -15.71 -12.81
CA CYS A 163 -1.40 -14.98 -12.80
C CYS A 163 -1.36 -13.98 -13.98
N MET A 164 -2.32 -14.10 -14.89
CA MET A 164 -2.44 -13.20 -16.05
C MET A 164 -3.19 -11.94 -15.65
N ALA A 165 -2.78 -10.79 -16.19
CA ALA A 165 -3.44 -9.50 -16.00
C ALA A 165 -2.92 -8.49 -17.03
N ASP A 166 -3.75 -7.50 -17.33
CA ASP A 166 -3.41 -6.40 -18.26
C ASP A 166 -2.61 -5.27 -17.57
N ALA A 167 -2.70 -5.19 -16.24
CA ALA A 167 -2.00 -4.18 -15.45
C ALA A 167 -1.42 -4.76 -14.15
N VAL A 168 -0.28 -4.21 -13.71
CA VAL A 168 0.37 -4.56 -12.45
C VAL A 168 0.71 -3.28 -11.67
N VAL A 169 0.25 -3.22 -10.43
CA VAL A 169 0.58 -2.15 -9.48
C VAL A 169 1.62 -2.65 -8.48
N LEU A 170 2.74 -1.94 -8.36
CA LEU A 170 3.79 -2.23 -7.39
C LEU A 170 3.52 -1.46 -6.09
N ALA A 171 3.04 -2.15 -5.06
CA ALA A 171 2.75 -1.60 -3.74
C ALA A 171 3.54 -2.32 -2.61
N THR A 172 4.75 -2.77 -2.93
CA THR A 172 5.58 -3.65 -2.07
C THR A 172 6.23 -2.93 -0.88
N GLY A 173 6.07 -1.61 -0.78
CA GLY A 173 6.75 -0.76 0.20
C GLY A 173 8.20 -0.45 -0.17
N GLY A 174 8.83 0.38 0.65
CA GLY A 174 10.21 0.87 0.45
C GLY A 174 11.28 0.01 1.13
N ILE A 175 12.46 0.62 1.42
CA ILE A 175 13.64 -0.06 2.01
C ILE A 175 13.88 0.31 3.50
N GLY A 176 13.01 1.13 4.09
CA GLY A 176 13.29 1.84 5.35
C GLY A 176 13.10 1.07 6.67
N SER A 177 12.60 -0.16 6.67
CA SER A 177 12.32 -0.89 7.92
C SER A 177 12.60 -2.38 7.77
N PRO A 178 13.82 -2.85 8.08
CA PRO A 178 14.22 -4.26 7.89
C PRO A 178 13.30 -5.27 8.61
N GLY A 179 12.86 -4.98 9.83
CA GLY A 179 12.02 -5.86 10.65
C GLY A 179 10.59 -6.07 10.11
N THR A 180 10.08 -5.18 9.26
CA THR A 180 8.73 -5.30 8.66
C THR A 180 8.75 -5.76 7.21
N GLY A 181 9.94 -6.06 6.66
CA GLY A 181 10.10 -6.75 5.39
C GLY A 181 10.32 -5.93 4.12
N PRO A 182 10.65 -4.62 4.16
CA PRO A 182 11.01 -3.92 2.94
C PRO A 182 12.40 -4.33 2.48
N THR A 183 12.46 -5.00 1.34
CA THR A 183 13.68 -5.62 0.78
C THR A 183 14.10 -5.01 -0.56
N GLY A 184 13.51 -3.87 -0.94
CA GLY A 184 13.68 -3.34 -2.30
C GLY A 184 13.10 -4.26 -3.39
N HIS A 185 12.19 -5.17 -3.01
CA HIS A 185 11.63 -6.18 -3.92
C HIS A 185 10.92 -5.54 -5.12
N GLY A 186 10.10 -4.50 -4.88
CA GLY A 186 9.42 -3.78 -5.96
C GLY A 186 10.38 -3.11 -6.94
N ALA A 187 11.46 -2.51 -6.44
CA ALA A 187 12.50 -1.92 -7.27
C ALA A 187 13.15 -2.96 -8.19
N ARG A 188 13.46 -4.15 -7.65
CA ARG A 188 14.00 -5.25 -8.47
C ARG A 188 13.01 -5.79 -9.49
N LEU A 189 11.73 -5.88 -9.15
CA LEU A 189 10.68 -6.27 -10.10
C LEU A 189 10.55 -5.25 -11.24
N ALA A 190 10.55 -3.96 -10.91
CA ALA A 190 10.49 -2.88 -11.90
C ALA A 190 11.71 -2.89 -12.84
N ALA A 191 12.92 -3.03 -12.28
CA ALA A 191 14.15 -3.09 -13.07
C ALA A 191 14.16 -4.29 -14.03
N ARG A 192 13.74 -5.47 -13.56
CA ARG A 192 13.62 -6.67 -14.41
C ARG A 192 12.55 -6.56 -15.48
N ALA A 193 11.54 -5.72 -15.25
CA ALA A 193 10.53 -5.37 -16.28
C ALA A 193 10.97 -4.22 -17.20
N GLY A 194 12.27 -3.90 -17.24
CA GLY A 194 12.85 -2.89 -18.14
C GLY A 194 12.59 -1.45 -17.72
N ARG A 195 12.20 -1.19 -16.45
CA ARG A 195 11.99 0.17 -15.97
C ARG A 195 13.25 0.75 -15.34
N ASN A 196 13.53 2.03 -15.64
CA ASN A 196 14.61 2.74 -14.98
C ASN A 196 14.26 2.98 -13.50
N VAL A 197 15.13 2.55 -12.60
CA VAL A 197 14.93 2.65 -11.14
C VAL A 197 16.03 3.51 -10.54
N VAL A 198 15.63 4.65 -10.00
CA VAL A 198 16.54 5.51 -9.22
C VAL A 198 16.78 4.86 -7.86
N SER A 199 18.03 4.81 -7.43
CA SER A 199 18.43 4.25 -6.14
C SER A 199 17.71 4.94 -4.99
N ALA A 200 16.95 4.15 -4.22
CA ALA A 200 16.24 4.66 -3.06
C ALA A 200 17.23 4.98 -1.92
N ARG A 201 17.05 6.14 -1.27
CA ARG A 201 17.77 6.53 -0.06
C ARG A 201 16.77 6.58 1.11
N ARG A 202 17.24 6.25 2.31
CA ARG A 202 16.42 6.40 3.52
C ARG A 202 16.24 7.89 3.81
N ALA A 203 14.99 8.34 3.87
CA ALA A 203 14.66 9.75 4.16
C ALA A 203 14.35 9.98 5.64
N HIS A 204 14.04 8.93 6.41
CA HIS A 204 13.71 8.99 7.82
C HIS A 204 14.46 7.90 8.57
N VAL A 205 15.28 8.30 9.53
CA VAL A 205 16.02 7.39 10.43
C VAL A 205 15.49 7.65 11.84
N PRO A 206 15.07 6.62 12.59
CA PRO A 206 14.78 6.80 14.00
C PRO A 206 16.03 7.32 14.71
N TYR A 207 15.88 8.42 15.42
CA TYR A 207 16.92 8.93 16.29
C TYR A 207 16.72 8.28 17.67
N HIS A 208 17.70 7.50 18.11
CA HIS A 208 17.81 7.09 19.51
C HIS A 208 18.67 8.17 20.19
N ALA A 209 18.04 9.00 21.01
CA ALA A 209 18.79 9.80 21.97
C ALA A 209 19.16 8.88 23.13
N ASP A 210 20.42 8.79 23.46
CA ASP A 210 20.85 8.22 24.73
C ASP A 210 20.28 9.11 25.84
N GLU A 211 19.65 8.51 26.85
CA GLU A 211 18.98 9.23 27.94
C GLU A 211 19.94 10.13 28.77
N ASP A 212 21.24 9.93 28.61
CA ASP A 212 22.29 10.70 29.30
C ASP A 212 22.54 12.12 28.71
N LEU A 213 21.85 12.52 27.64
CA LEU A 213 21.97 13.84 27.03
C LEU A 213 20.84 14.81 27.35
N VAL A 214 19.95 14.45 28.26
CA VAL A 214 18.81 15.29 28.69
C VAL A 214 18.86 15.49 30.22
N SER A 215 19.99 15.96 30.71
CA SER A 215 20.14 16.48 32.07
C SER A 215 20.31 17.98 32.07
#